data_26221a2e8f038d5b4a3a9bb3acee22be
#
_entry.id   26221a2e8f038d5b4a3a9bb3acee22be
#
_cell.length_a   1.000
_cell.length_b   1.000
_cell.length_c   1.000
_cell.angle_alpha   90.00
_cell.angle_beta   90.00
_cell.angle_gamma   90.00
#
_symmetry.space_group_name_H-M   'P 1'
#
loop_
_entity.id
_entity.type
_entity.pdbx_description
1 polymer ?
#
loop_
_entity_poly.entity_id
_entity_poly.type
_entity_poly.pdbx_seq_one_letter_code
_entity_poly.pdbx_strand_id
1 'polypeptide(L)'
;MKRFISRAVAVILTCALAFGSAVCFAADSTESADAKKYYDYGTYVLLGDSVASGHNDLVYVDSEFKRVENSYGAYVADALGVNYVPMACPGFRTIDIRYMLEDDYPGDDYLFHDSHDPEVMKTRIPEYRRAISQAGLITLGVGGNDFGTYLTWVIADILEKEGTCSKYVKALRDLLKENGIVNDKLDKIVELAKITDAMPELIRVLPRALKYGLENFFENWNHVIEDIYALNPDVQLMVIGMFDTSVKSDDGATDTEESKDDSQSINLGQMVVDIANKPMKEGAEKYGYIFVDTTGTTCDTYHPTAAGHRHIADRILDALPDANFPFTDVASDSEYYDAIEFMYRNGYMAGTSETQFSPDSALTKSALVQALYGMAGSPEVNTDNLSFADLDSSNPAFKAAVWAVSNGIVKASDGKFEPDSEVSVADFGLAMIRFSAKVDFNLKRVVKTVSMSFNLALENKFMIIKRSITRAQAAQKLAGYRYY
;
A
#
# COMPACT_ATOMS: atom_id res chain seq x y z
N MET A 1 20.25 -19.85 17.49
CA MET A 1 19.14 -20.09 16.56
C MET A 1 17.91 -20.72 17.23
N LYS A 2 17.96 -21.91 17.87
CA LYS A 2 16.79 -22.50 18.58
C LYS A 2 16.17 -21.60 19.68
N ARG A 3 16.95 -20.82 20.41
CA ARG A 3 16.44 -19.88 21.44
C ARG A 3 15.80 -18.60 20.84
N PHE A 4 16.14 -18.24 19.61
CA PHE A 4 15.58 -17.08 18.93
C PHE A 4 14.20 -17.39 18.31
N ILE A 5 14.09 -18.58 17.71
CA ILE A 5 12.82 -19.09 17.14
C ILE A 5 11.79 -19.36 18.24
N SER A 6 12.21 -19.94 19.38
CA SER A 6 11.32 -20.14 20.53
C SER A 6 10.80 -18.84 21.15
N ARG A 7 11.60 -17.76 21.12
CA ARG A 7 11.14 -16.43 21.58
C ARG A 7 10.22 -15.76 20.61
N ALA A 8 10.46 -15.88 19.30
CA ALA A 8 9.59 -15.34 18.26
C ALA A 8 8.20 -16.01 18.26
N VAL A 9 8.16 -17.34 18.42
CA VAL A 9 6.88 -18.09 18.49
C VAL A 9 6.14 -17.83 19.81
N ALA A 10 6.84 -17.71 20.92
CA ALA A 10 6.22 -17.32 22.19
C ALA A 10 5.65 -15.90 22.16
N VAL A 11 6.31 -15.01 21.45
CA VAL A 11 5.87 -13.63 21.22
C VAL A 11 4.62 -13.59 20.34
N ILE A 12 4.55 -14.37 19.26
CA ILE A 12 3.35 -14.46 18.41
C ILE A 12 2.14 -15.03 19.19
N LEU A 13 2.37 -16.01 20.07
CA LEU A 13 1.30 -16.62 20.89
C LEU A 13 0.85 -15.74 22.07
N THR A 14 1.70 -14.83 22.56
CA THR A 14 1.37 -13.91 23.68
C THR A 14 0.68 -12.64 23.19
N CYS A 15 0.82 -12.29 21.92
CA CYS A 15 0.33 -11.03 21.34
C CYS A 15 -1.11 -11.08 20.85
N ALA A 16 -1.73 -12.26 20.80
CA ALA A 16 -3.18 -12.38 20.66
C ALA A 16 -3.94 -11.95 21.93
N LEU A 17 -3.27 -11.50 22.97
CA LEU A 17 -3.86 -11.30 24.31
C LEU A 17 -3.61 -9.93 24.98
N ALA A 18 -3.03 -8.92 24.32
CA ALA A 18 -2.80 -7.61 24.99
C ALA A 18 -2.76 -6.43 24.00
N PHE A 19 -3.82 -5.62 23.95
CA PHE A 19 -4.01 -4.19 24.31
C PHE A 19 -3.43 -3.11 23.41
N GLY A 20 -4.04 -2.02 23.26
CA GLY A 20 -4.99 -1.09 23.81
C GLY A 20 -4.48 0.35 23.80
N SER A 21 -5.27 1.26 23.26
CA SER A 21 -5.31 2.71 23.45
C SER A 21 -4.19 3.60 22.95
N ALA A 22 -4.44 4.34 21.88
CA ALA A 22 -3.75 5.56 21.52
C ALA A 22 -4.77 6.70 21.28
N VAL A 23 -4.44 7.85 21.83
CA VAL A 23 -5.24 9.07 21.92
C VAL A 23 -5.39 9.72 20.55
N CYS A 24 -6.63 9.95 20.11
CA CYS A 24 -6.96 10.76 18.95
C CYS A 24 -6.82 12.26 19.28
N PHE A 25 -6.01 12.97 18.49
CA PHE A 25 -6.14 14.43 18.37
C PHE A 25 -7.05 14.73 17.17
N ALA A 26 -8.21 15.30 17.47
CA ALA A 26 -9.07 15.90 16.48
C ALA A 26 -8.42 17.19 15.97
N ALA A 27 -8.15 17.26 14.67
CA ALA A 27 -7.80 18.51 14.01
C ALA A 27 -9.09 19.18 13.53
N ASP A 28 -9.36 20.35 14.08
CA ASP A 28 -10.47 21.23 13.71
C ASP A 28 -10.18 21.83 12.33
N SER A 29 -11.03 21.54 11.34
CA SER A 29 -10.90 22.05 9.98
C SER A 29 -11.71 23.33 9.83
N THR A 30 -11.04 24.46 9.68
CA THR A 30 -11.64 25.72 9.19
C THR A 30 -11.47 25.85 7.67
N GLU A 31 -12.57 26.06 7.08
CA GLU A 31 -13.02 26.20 5.71
C GLU A 31 -12.16 26.89 4.65
N SER A 32 -12.45 26.42 3.43
CA SER A 32 -12.39 26.91 2.07
C SER A 32 -11.04 26.86 1.34
N ALA A 33 -10.61 25.65 1.03
CA ALA A 33 -10.07 25.36 -0.28
C ALA A 33 -11.23 24.86 -1.15
N ASP A 34 -11.26 25.16 -2.45
CA ASP A 34 -12.25 24.62 -3.37
C ASP A 34 -12.33 23.10 -3.18
N ALA A 35 -13.56 22.57 -3.01
CA ALA A 35 -13.76 21.16 -2.75
C ALA A 35 -13.06 20.34 -3.83
N LYS A 36 -12.31 19.31 -3.43
CA LYS A 36 -11.59 18.41 -4.31
C LYS A 36 -12.51 17.91 -5.42
N LYS A 37 -12.10 18.07 -6.67
CA LYS A 37 -12.83 17.61 -7.83
C LYS A 37 -12.22 16.30 -8.31
N TYR A 38 -13.05 15.30 -8.52
CA TYR A 38 -12.61 14.00 -9.03
C TYR A 38 -12.76 13.91 -10.55
N TYR A 39 -11.94 13.05 -11.16
CA TYR A 39 -12.14 12.68 -12.56
C TYR A 39 -13.43 11.89 -12.72
N ASP A 40 -14.02 11.95 -13.90
CA ASP A 40 -15.11 11.04 -14.27
C ASP A 40 -14.52 9.67 -14.63
N TYR A 41 -14.58 8.76 -13.68
CA TYR A 41 -14.11 7.39 -13.87
C TYR A 41 -15.14 6.50 -14.60
N GLY A 42 -16.35 6.98 -14.85
CA GLY A 42 -17.41 6.21 -15.50
C GLY A 42 -17.83 4.97 -14.70
N THR A 43 -16.97 3.96 -14.63
CA THR A 43 -17.23 2.72 -13.88
C THR A 43 -16.15 2.48 -12.82
N TYR A 44 -16.60 2.27 -11.59
CA TYR A 44 -15.78 1.85 -10.46
C TYR A 44 -16.01 0.37 -10.17
N VAL A 45 -14.94 -0.43 -10.24
CA VAL A 45 -14.94 -1.86 -9.91
C VAL A 45 -14.23 -2.09 -8.58
N LEU A 46 -14.88 -2.79 -7.69
CA LEU A 46 -14.32 -3.18 -6.39
C LEU A 46 -13.92 -4.65 -6.44
N LEU A 47 -12.64 -4.94 -6.25
CA LEU A 47 -12.10 -6.30 -6.15
C LEU A 47 -11.63 -6.57 -4.72
N GLY A 48 -11.72 -7.81 -4.29
CA GLY A 48 -11.15 -8.20 -3.00
C GLY A 48 -11.95 -9.26 -2.25
N ASP A 49 -11.78 -9.24 -0.95
CA ASP A 49 -12.31 -10.23 0.00
C ASP A 49 -13.54 -9.74 0.79
N SER A 50 -13.74 -10.25 2.00
CA SER A 50 -14.86 -9.90 2.88
C SER A 50 -14.83 -8.42 3.31
N VAL A 51 -13.67 -7.85 3.54
CA VAL A 51 -13.54 -6.41 3.87
C VAL A 51 -14.01 -5.56 2.69
N ALA A 52 -13.56 -5.91 1.49
CA ALA A 52 -13.96 -5.23 0.27
C ALA A 52 -15.46 -5.39 0.01
N SER A 53 -16.04 -6.58 0.21
CA SER A 53 -17.47 -6.81 0.03
C SER A 53 -18.36 -6.10 1.06
N GLY A 54 -17.77 -5.43 2.05
CA GLY A 54 -18.53 -4.66 3.05
C GLY A 54 -18.97 -5.48 4.26
N HIS A 55 -18.31 -6.63 4.49
CA HIS A 55 -18.59 -7.45 5.65
C HIS A 55 -18.26 -6.69 6.93
N ASN A 56 -19.17 -6.72 7.87
CA ASN A 56 -18.97 -6.28 9.25
C ASN A 56 -19.78 -7.18 10.20
N ASP A 57 -19.61 -7.05 11.49
CA ASP A 57 -20.24 -7.93 12.48
C ASP A 57 -21.78 -7.82 12.50
N LEU A 58 -22.34 -6.77 11.91
CA LEU A 58 -23.79 -6.56 11.81
C LEU A 58 -24.38 -7.01 10.47
N VAL A 59 -23.55 -7.04 9.42
CA VAL A 59 -23.96 -7.38 8.06
C VAL A 59 -23.09 -8.51 7.55
N TYR A 60 -23.61 -9.72 7.61
CA TYR A 60 -23.06 -10.87 6.90
C TYR A 60 -23.39 -10.74 5.42
N VAL A 61 -22.39 -10.51 4.58
CA VAL A 61 -22.58 -10.52 3.13
C VAL A 61 -22.56 -11.98 2.70
N ASP A 62 -23.76 -12.51 2.50
CA ASP A 62 -24.00 -13.83 1.94
C ASP A 62 -23.58 -13.85 0.48
N SER A 63 -22.27 -13.84 0.27
CA SER A 63 -21.62 -13.99 -1.04
C SER A 63 -21.88 -12.94 -2.13
N GLU A 64 -20.96 -12.89 -3.04
CA GLU A 64 -21.07 -12.68 -4.48
C GLU A 64 -21.57 -11.30 -4.96
N PHE A 65 -20.60 -10.40 -5.16
CA PHE A 65 -20.78 -9.30 -6.14
C PHE A 65 -22.00 -8.44 -5.90
N LYS A 66 -22.28 -8.11 -4.64
CA LYS A 66 -23.43 -7.26 -4.27
C LYS A 66 -22.95 -5.93 -3.68
N ARG A 67 -23.68 -4.86 -4.00
CA ARG A 67 -23.54 -3.60 -3.28
C ARG A 67 -24.02 -3.78 -1.84
N VAL A 68 -23.16 -3.47 -0.89
CA VAL A 68 -23.48 -3.39 0.54
C VAL A 68 -23.43 -1.93 0.94
N GLU A 69 -24.58 -1.42 1.43
CA GLU A 69 -24.63 -0.05 1.95
C GLU A 69 -23.76 0.08 3.19
N ASN A 70 -23.17 1.24 3.38
CA ASN A 70 -22.20 1.53 4.43
C ASN A 70 -20.87 0.77 4.33
N SER A 71 -20.61 0.10 3.19
CA SER A 71 -19.26 -0.36 2.83
C SER A 71 -18.40 0.77 2.27
N TYR A 72 -17.09 0.64 2.35
CA TYR A 72 -16.20 1.66 1.78
C TYR A 72 -16.41 1.81 0.27
N GLY A 73 -16.69 0.71 -0.45
CA GLY A 73 -16.95 0.74 -1.87
C GLY A 73 -18.22 1.54 -2.22
N ALA A 74 -19.29 1.39 -1.43
CA ALA A 74 -20.51 2.17 -1.61
C ALA A 74 -20.27 3.66 -1.34
N TYR A 75 -19.56 4.01 -0.26
CA TYR A 75 -19.22 5.40 0.04
C TYR A 75 -18.38 6.07 -1.05
N VAL A 76 -17.37 5.36 -1.59
CA VAL A 76 -16.56 5.86 -2.70
C VAL A 76 -17.41 6.06 -3.95
N ALA A 77 -18.24 5.08 -4.31
CA ALA A 77 -19.10 5.15 -5.48
C ALA A 77 -20.07 6.35 -5.41
N ASP A 78 -20.69 6.55 -4.24
CA ASP A 78 -21.63 7.66 -4.01
C ASP A 78 -20.92 9.02 -4.08
N ALA A 79 -19.72 9.13 -3.48
CA ALA A 79 -18.93 10.36 -3.52
C ALA A 79 -18.47 10.73 -4.94
N LEU A 80 -18.16 9.73 -5.76
CA LEU A 80 -17.73 9.93 -7.15
C LEU A 80 -18.89 10.04 -8.14
N GLY A 81 -20.09 9.57 -7.79
CA GLY A 81 -21.25 9.55 -8.68
C GLY A 81 -21.09 8.60 -9.88
N VAL A 82 -20.37 7.51 -9.73
CA VAL A 82 -20.00 6.57 -10.79
C VAL A 82 -20.85 5.31 -10.81
N ASN A 83 -20.83 4.59 -11.94
CA ASN A 83 -21.42 3.25 -12.02
C ASN A 83 -20.60 2.28 -11.16
N TYR A 84 -21.19 1.72 -10.09
CA TYR A 84 -20.51 0.85 -9.15
C TYR A 84 -20.72 -0.63 -9.46
N VAL A 85 -19.63 -1.37 -9.63
CA VAL A 85 -19.62 -2.80 -9.94
C VAL A 85 -18.82 -3.53 -8.86
N PRO A 86 -19.48 -4.02 -7.78
CA PRO A 86 -18.83 -4.79 -6.74
C PRO A 86 -18.50 -6.20 -7.26
N MET A 87 -17.22 -6.56 -7.25
CA MET A 87 -16.69 -7.87 -7.65
C MET A 87 -15.84 -8.51 -6.53
N ALA A 88 -16.03 -8.04 -5.30
CA ALA A 88 -15.40 -8.61 -4.13
C ALA A 88 -16.18 -9.83 -3.62
N CYS A 89 -15.47 -10.80 -3.10
CA CYS A 89 -16.03 -12.05 -2.62
C CYS A 89 -15.43 -12.45 -1.28
N PRO A 90 -16.22 -12.68 -0.22
CA PRO A 90 -15.72 -13.08 1.08
C PRO A 90 -14.85 -14.34 0.98
N GLY A 91 -13.71 -14.33 1.69
CA GLY A 91 -12.78 -15.45 1.70
C GLY A 91 -11.76 -15.48 0.57
N PHE A 92 -11.88 -14.62 -0.44
CA PHE A 92 -10.89 -14.57 -1.51
C PHE A 92 -9.49 -14.27 -0.99
N ARG A 93 -8.52 -15.00 -1.52
CA ARG A 93 -7.08 -14.78 -1.41
C ARG A 93 -6.56 -14.22 -2.74
N THR A 94 -5.30 -13.84 -2.76
CA THR A 94 -4.63 -13.46 -4.02
C THR A 94 -4.66 -14.57 -5.06
N ILE A 95 -4.51 -15.83 -4.64
CA ILE A 95 -4.57 -17.00 -5.53
C ILE A 95 -5.98 -17.20 -6.15
N ASP A 96 -7.04 -16.92 -5.38
CA ASP A 96 -8.41 -17.03 -5.87
C ASP A 96 -8.72 -15.94 -6.90
N ILE A 97 -8.21 -14.70 -6.68
CA ILE A 97 -8.31 -13.61 -7.68
C ILE A 97 -7.51 -13.97 -8.94
N ARG A 98 -6.29 -14.48 -8.81
CA ARG A 98 -5.49 -14.94 -9.94
C ARG A 98 -6.22 -15.99 -10.78
N TYR A 99 -6.90 -16.96 -10.14
CA TYR A 99 -7.72 -17.94 -10.82
C TYR A 99 -8.86 -17.29 -11.66
N MET A 100 -9.42 -16.18 -11.17
CA MET A 100 -10.43 -15.43 -11.92
C MET A 100 -9.86 -14.63 -13.10
N LEU A 101 -8.56 -14.36 -13.10
CA LEU A 101 -7.89 -13.50 -14.07
C LEU A 101 -7.10 -14.27 -15.13
N GLU A 102 -6.38 -15.34 -14.75
CA GLU A 102 -5.42 -16.02 -15.59
C GLU A 102 -6.05 -17.27 -16.25
N ASP A 103 -5.85 -17.44 -17.57
CA ASP A 103 -6.32 -18.62 -18.28
C ASP A 103 -5.52 -19.86 -17.85
N ASP A 104 -6.22 -20.97 -17.68
CA ASP A 104 -5.64 -22.28 -17.35
C ASP A 104 -4.84 -22.32 -16.03
N TYR A 105 -4.96 -21.29 -15.17
CA TYR A 105 -4.36 -21.32 -13.86
C TYR A 105 -5.15 -22.26 -12.93
N PRO A 106 -4.52 -23.31 -12.39
CA PRO A 106 -5.25 -24.37 -11.66
C PRO A 106 -5.66 -23.98 -10.23
N GLY A 107 -5.06 -22.89 -9.68
CA GLY A 107 -5.18 -22.60 -8.24
C GLY A 107 -4.35 -23.57 -7.39
N ASP A 108 -4.71 -23.66 -6.10
CA ASP A 108 -4.14 -24.62 -5.15
C ASP A 108 -5.21 -25.60 -4.61
N ASP A 109 -4.79 -26.51 -3.73
CA ASP A 109 -5.68 -27.49 -3.07
C ASP A 109 -6.77 -26.83 -2.18
N TYR A 110 -6.64 -25.53 -1.91
CA TYR A 110 -7.56 -24.75 -1.06
C TYR A 110 -8.32 -23.68 -1.83
N LEU A 111 -8.38 -23.79 -3.15
CA LEU A 111 -9.07 -22.83 -4.01
C LEU A 111 -10.50 -22.60 -3.53
N PHE A 112 -10.84 -21.32 -3.26
CA PHE A 112 -12.13 -20.89 -2.71
C PHE A 112 -12.51 -21.47 -1.33
N HIS A 113 -11.62 -22.16 -0.63
CA HIS A 113 -11.77 -22.62 0.77
C HIS A 113 -13.07 -23.35 1.12
N ASP A 114 -13.65 -24.12 0.23
CA ASP A 114 -14.98 -24.74 0.40
C ASP A 114 -16.15 -23.73 0.62
N SER A 115 -15.87 -22.42 0.55
CA SER A 115 -16.90 -21.38 0.72
C SER A 115 -17.68 -21.10 -0.56
N HIS A 116 -17.02 -21.35 -1.69
CA HIS A 116 -17.60 -21.19 -3.02
C HIS A 116 -17.30 -22.43 -3.86
N ASP A 117 -18.29 -22.81 -4.67
CA ASP A 117 -18.10 -23.91 -5.63
C ASP A 117 -17.21 -23.43 -6.78
N PRO A 118 -16.01 -24.04 -6.99
CA PRO A 118 -15.10 -23.67 -8.08
C PRO A 118 -15.76 -23.72 -9.47
N GLU A 119 -16.68 -24.64 -9.72
CA GLU A 119 -17.41 -24.73 -11.00
C GLU A 119 -18.38 -23.58 -11.18
N VAL A 120 -19.02 -23.10 -10.10
CA VAL A 120 -19.84 -21.89 -10.13
C VAL A 120 -18.97 -20.67 -10.39
N MET A 121 -17.85 -20.53 -9.66
CA MET A 121 -16.93 -19.39 -9.82
C MET A 121 -16.34 -19.34 -11.23
N LYS A 122 -16.05 -20.48 -11.82
CA LYS A 122 -15.60 -20.59 -13.22
C LYS A 122 -16.60 -19.98 -14.21
N THR A 123 -17.91 -20.12 -13.97
CA THR A 123 -18.92 -19.49 -14.82
C THR A 123 -18.94 -17.96 -14.71
N ARG A 124 -18.36 -17.39 -13.62
CA ARG A 124 -18.29 -15.95 -13.35
C ARG A 124 -17.05 -15.27 -13.94
N ILE A 125 -16.05 -16.04 -14.38
CA ILE A 125 -14.80 -15.49 -14.95
C ILE A 125 -15.05 -14.48 -16.07
N PRO A 126 -15.94 -14.74 -17.08
CA PRO A 126 -16.17 -13.76 -18.14
C PRO A 126 -16.76 -12.44 -17.65
N GLU A 127 -17.63 -12.48 -16.64
CA GLU A 127 -18.21 -11.29 -16.01
C GLU A 127 -17.13 -10.51 -15.25
N TYR A 128 -16.32 -11.20 -14.45
CA TYR A 128 -15.24 -10.63 -13.65
C TYR A 128 -14.21 -9.89 -14.53
N ARG A 129 -13.70 -10.54 -15.57
CA ARG A 129 -12.75 -9.94 -16.52
C ARG A 129 -13.34 -8.80 -17.32
N ARG A 130 -14.61 -8.91 -17.73
CA ARG A 130 -15.30 -7.82 -18.43
C ARG A 130 -15.45 -6.60 -17.53
N ALA A 131 -15.79 -6.76 -16.24
CA ALA A 131 -15.87 -5.65 -15.32
C ALA A 131 -14.52 -4.91 -15.24
N ILE A 132 -13.42 -5.62 -15.09
CA ILE A 132 -12.07 -5.06 -15.05
C ILE A 132 -11.73 -4.32 -16.35
N SER A 133 -12.01 -4.92 -17.50
CA SER A 133 -11.69 -4.31 -18.81
C SER A 133 -12.47 -3.02 -19.11
N GLN A 134 -13.57 -2.77 -18.40
CA GLN A 134 -14.44 -1.60 -18.57
C GLN A 134 -14.32 -0.57 -17.43
N ALA A 135 -13.48 -0.85 -16.44
CA ALA A 135 -13.31 0.01 -15.29
C ALA A 135 -12.47 1.26 -15.62
N GLY A 136 -12.90 2.43 -15.16
CA GLY A 136 -12.02 3.60 -15.08
C GLY A 136 -11.29 3.68 -13.74
N LEU A 137 -11.88 3.08 -12.69
CA LEU A 137 -11.30 2.98 -11.37
C LEU A 137 -11.45 1.56 -10.83
N ILE A 138 -10.38 1.01 -10.27
CA ILE A 138 -10.40 -0.25 -9.52
C ILE A 138 -9.83 -0.02 -8.13
N THR A 139 -10.51 -0.50 -7.09
CA THR A 139 -9.89 -0.74 -5.79
C THR A 139 -9.73 -2.23 -5.55
N LEU A 140 -8.54 -2.64 -5.09
CA LEU A 140 -8.19 -4.02 -4.77
C LEU A 140 -7.85 -4.13 -3.28
N GLY A 141 -8.72 -4.79 -2.51
CA GLY A 141 -8.51 -5.03 -1.08
C GLY A 141 -8.51 -6.52 -0.76
N VAL A 142 -7.34 -7.13 -0.73
CA VAL A 142 -7.15 -8.58 -0.53
C VAL A 142 -5.82 -8.85 0.19
N GLY A 143 -5.70 -9.97 0.86
CA GLY A 143 -4.48 -10.44 1.50
C GLY A 143 -4.70 -10.99 2.91
N GLY A 144 -5.71 -10.49 3.63
CA GLY A 144 -6.01 -10.98 4.98
C GLY A 144 -6.22 -12.50 5.03
N ASN A 145 -6.89 -13.05 4.03
CA ASN A 145 -7.14 -14.48 3.93
C ASN A 145 -5.90 -15.30 3.57
N ASP A 146 -4.94 -14.73 2.86
CA ASP A 146 -3.66 -15.39 2.54
C ASP A 146 -2.85 -15.70 3.81
N PHE A 147 -3.01 -14.91 4.88
CA PHE A 147 -2.29 -15.08 6.14
C PHE A 147 -3.10 -15.78 7.22
N GLY A 148 -4.42 -15.81 7.14
CA GLY A 148 -5.28 -16.25 8.23
C GLY A 148 -6.18 -17.43 7.92
N THR A 149 -7.03 -17.28 6.94
CA THR A 149 -8.20 -18.14 6.79
C THR A 149 -7.86 -19.61 6.54
N TYR A 150 -6.87 -19.90 5.72
CA TYR A 150 -6.49 -21.28 5.40
C TYR A 150 -5.44 -21.89 6.34
N LEU A 151 -4.93 -21.15 7.33
CA LEU A 151 -3.98 -21.68 8.33
C LEU A 151 -4.49 -22.98 8.96
N THR A 152 -5.78 -23.05 9.25
CA THR A 152 -6.40 -24.25 9.85
C THR A 152 -6.25 -25.47 8.93
N TRP A 153 -6.47 -25.30 7.62
CA TRP A 153 -6.31 -26.33 6.60
C TRP A 153 -4.86 -26.80 6.52
N VAL A 154 -3.93 -25.86 6.36
CA VAL A 154 -2.51 -26.16 6.20
C VAL A 154 -1.94 -26.84 7.44
N ILE A 155 -2.32 -26.40 8.64
CA ILE A 155 -1.91 -27.04 9.90
C ILE A 155 -2.44 -28.47 9.97
N ALA A 156 -3.73 -28.67 9.66
CA ALA A 156 -4.33 -30.00 9.66
C ALA A 156 -3.62 -30.94 8.66
N ASP A 157 -3.36 -30.46 7.44
CA ASP A 157 -2.70 -31.24 6.39
C ASP A 157 -1.25 -31.61 6.74
N ILE A 158 -0.49 -30.67 7.31
CA ILE A 158 0.89 -30.95 7.75
C ILE A 158 0.88 -32.05 8.81
N LEU A 159 0.04 -31.94 9.83
CA LEU A 159 -0.02 -32.90 10.93
C LEU A 159 -0.56 -34.26 10.47
N GLU A 160 -1.52 -34.28 9.54
CA GLU A 160 -2.10 -35.50 8.98
C GLU A 160 -1.07 -36.25 8.10
N LYS A 161 -0.34 -35.54 7.24
CA LYS A 161 0.75 -36.10 6.43
C LYS A 161 1.89 -36.67 7.31
N GLU A 162 2.14 -36.06 8.47
CA GLU A 162 3.13 -36.52 9.43
C GLU A 162 2.61 -37.66 10.33
N GLY A 163 1.31 -37.95 10.29
CA GLY A 163 0.68 -39.00 11.13
C GLY A 163 0.67 -38.68 12.62
N THR A 164 0.69 -37.38 12.97
CA THR A 164 0.76 -36.90 14.37
C THR A 164 -0.53 -36.21 14.80
N CYS A 165 -0.78 -36.18 16.11
CA CYS A 165 -1.87 -35.44 16.75
C CYS A 165 -3.27 -35.70 16.15
N SER A 166 -3.63 -36.94 15.89
CA SER A 166 -4.90 -37.33 15.23
C SER A 166 -6.16 -36.72 15.86
N LYS A 167 -6.18 -36.54 17.19
CA LYS A 167 -7.30 -35.86 17.88
C LYS A 167 -7.40 -34.40 17.55
N TYR A 168 -6.27 -33.70 17.47
CA TYR A 168 -6.20 -32.31 17.12
C TYR A 168 -6.55 -32.09 15.64
N VAL A 169 -5.99 -32.91 14.74
CA VAL A 169 -6.33 -32.93 13.33
C VAL A 169 -7.84 -33.10 13.14
N LYS A 170 -8.44 -34.09 13.83
CA LYS A 170 -9.88 -34.27 13.76
C LYS A 170 -10.65 -33.05 14.24
N ALA A 171 -10.26 -32.43 15.35
CA ALA A 171 -10.91 -31.25 15.88
C ALA A 171 -10.80 -30.05 14.91
N LEU A 172 -9.65 -29.87 14.26
CA LEU A 172 -9.46 -28.85 13.21
C LEU A 172 -10.38 -29.13 11.99
N ARG A 173 -10.45 -30.39 11.54
CA ARG A 173 -11.35 -30.78 10.43
C ARG A 173 -12.83 -30.60 10.78
N ASP A 174 -13.22 -30.92 12.02
CA ASP A 174 -14.59 -30.70 12.49
C ASP A 174 -14.90 -29.19 12.55
N LEU A 175 -13.98 -28.36 13.03
CA LEU A 175 -14.10 -26.90 13.02
C LEU A 175 -14.31 -26.34 11.60
N LEU A 176 -13.58 -26.86 10.63
CA LEU A 176 -13.71 -26.45 9.22
C LEU A 176 -15.05 -26.84 8.62
N LYS A 177 -15.60 -28.00 8.98
CA LYS A 177 -16.90 -28.49 8.50
C LYS A 177 -18.09 -27.72 9.08
N GLU A 178 -17.99 -27.33 10.36
CA GLU A 178 -19.09 -26.71 11.09
C GLU A 178 -19.29 -25.23 10.74
N ASN A 179 -18.22 -24.53 10.40
CA ASN A 179 -18.21 -23.08 10.39
C ASN A 179 -17.86 -22.48 9.02
N GLY A 180 -17.54 -23.27 8.00
CA GLY A 180 -17.04 -22.74 6.73
C GLY A 180 -15.84 -21.82 6.92
N ILE A 181 -15.89 -20.60 6.38
CA ILE A 181 -14.91 -19.55 6.67
C ILE A 181 -15.15 -18.96 8.05
N VAL A 182 -14.33 -19.30 9.02
CA VAL A 182 -14.43 -18.78 10.40
C VAL A 182 -13.36 -17.72 10.62
N ASN A 183 -13.78 -16.51 10.95
CA ASN A 183 -12.88 -15.37 11.16
C ASN A 183 -12.04 -15.46 12.46
N ASP A 184 -12.48 -16.25 13.48
CA ASP A 184 -11.83 -16.37 14.80
C ASP A 184 -10.83 -17.53 14.90
N LYS A 185 -10.12 -17.83 13.83
CA LYS A 185 -9.46 -19.13 13.72
C LYS A 185 -8.24 -19.32 14.60
N LEU A 186 -7.42 -18.30 14.78
CA LEU A 186 -6.17 -18.48 15.53
C LEU A 186 -6.45 -18.82 17.00
N ASP A 187 -7.39 -18.12 17.63
CA ASP A 187 -7.78 -18.38 19.01
C ASP A 187 -8.37 -19.78 19.16
N LYS A 188 -9.28 -20.18 18.25
CA LYS A 188 -9.85 -21.53 18.24
C LYS A 188 -8.81 -22.62 17.95
N ILE A 189 -7.89 -22.38 17.03
CA ILE A 189 -6.76 -23.27 16.75
C ILE A 189 -5.94 -23.50 18.03
N VAL A 190 -5.62 -22.42 18.75
CA VAL A 190 -4.87 -22.47 20.01
C VAL A 190 -5.67 -23.17 21.12
N GLU A 191 -6.95 -22.86 21.25
CA GLU A 191 -7.84 -23.51 22.22
C GLU A 191 -7.94 -25.01 21.97
N LEU A 192 -8.19 -25.43 20.74
CA LEU A 192 -8.22 -26.84 20.37
C LEU A 192 -6.88 -27.54 20.62
N ALA A 193 -5.75 -26.86 20.39
CA ALA A 193 -4.44 -27.38 20.69
C ALA A 193 -4.23 -27.58 22.20
N LYS A 194 -4.75 -26.68 23.04
CA LYS A 194 -4.73 -26.83 24.52
C LYS A 194 -5.59 -28.01 24.97
N ILE A 195 -6.82 -28.12 24.48
CA ILE A 195 -7.78 -29.18 24.86
C ILE A 195 -7.28 -30.57 24.43
N THR A 196 -6.55 -30.64 23.33
CA THR A 196 -6.04 -31.90 22.75
C THR A 196 -4.58 -32.22 23.11
N ASP A 197 -3.95 -31.45 23.99
CA ASP A 197 -2.52 -31.52 24.35
C ASP A 197 -1.56 -31.39 23.15
N ALA A 198 -1.99 -30.69 22.09
CA ALA A 198 -1.24 -30.55 20.84
C ALA A 198 -0.43 -29.24 20.72
N MET A 199 -0.33 -28.45 21.80
CA MET A 199 0.42 -27.18 21.79
C MET A 199 1.88 -27.30 21.30
N PRO A 200 2.66 -28.31 21.68
CA PRO A 200 4.02 -28.46 21.18
C PRO A 200 4.07 -28.64 19.67
N GLU A 201 3.11 -29.38 19.11
CA GLU A 201 3.01 -29.61 17.66
C GLU A 201 2.51 -28.41 16.92
N LEU A 202 1.53 -27.68 17.47
CA LEU A 202 1.10 -26.41 16.91
C LEU A 202 2.28 -25.41 16.81
N ILE A 203 3.03 -25.23 17.90
CA ILE A 203 4.23 -24.38 17.92
C ILE A 203 5.26 -24.80 16.86
N ARG A 204 5.38 -26.10 16.61
CA ARG A 204 6.31 -26.65 15.62
C ARG A 204 5.87 -26.41 14.18
N VAL A 205 4.57 -26.53 13.89
CA VAL A 205 4.05 -26.47 12.51
C VAL A 205 3.59 -25.08 12.08
N LEU A 206 3.18 -24.23 13.01
CA LEU A 206 2.68 -22.87 12.73
C LEU A 206 3.63 -22.03 11.88
N PRO A 207 4.96 -21.99 12.13
CA PRO A 207 5.87 -21.25 11.25
C PRO A 207 5.90 -21.74 9.80
N ARG A 208 5.64 -23.04 9.58
CA ARG A 208 5.59 -23.64 8.23
C ARG A 208 4.29 -23.26 7.53
N ALA A 209 3.18 -23.26 8.25
CA ALA A 209 1.89 -22.85 7.72
C ALA A 209 1.88 -21.34 7.37
N LEU A 210 2.42 -20.50 8.26
CA LEU A 210 2.59 -19.06 7.98
C LEU A 210 3.51 -18.80 6.78
N LYS A 211 4.61 -19.53 6.68
CA LYS A 211 5.53 -19.43 5.54
C LYS A 211 4.84 -19.77 4.22
N TYR A 212 4.02 -20.81 4.21
CA TYR A 212 3.25 -21.20 3.03
C TYR A 212 2.36 -20.05 2.55
N GLY A 213 1.65 -19.37 3.46
CA GLY A 213 0.81 -18.23 3.12
C GLY A 213 1.56 -17.03 2.58
N LEU A 214 2.68 -16.71 3.23
CA LEU A 214 3.56 -15.66 2.76
C LEU A 214 4.07 -15.95 1.34
N GLU A 215 4.55 -17.16 1.09
CA GLU A 215 5.05 -17.57 -0.23
C GLU A 215 3.96 -17.48 -1.29
N ASN A 216 2.74 -17.96 -1.01
CA ASN A 216 1.61 -17.86 -1.92
C ASN A 216 1.21 -16.41 -2.19
N PHE A 217 1.13 -15.58 -1.15
CA PHE A 217 0.82 -14.16 -1.32
C PHE A 217 1.86 -13.47 -2.22
N PHE A 218 3.15 -13.62 -1.93
CA PHE A 218 4.21 -13.00 -2.71
C PHE A 218 4.25 -13.49 -4.17
N GLU A 219 4.01 -14.78 -4.38
CA GLU A 219 3.98 -15.36 -5.73
C GLU A 219 2.80 -14.82 -6.54
N ASN A 220 1.59 -14.80 -5.96
CA ASN A 220 0.39 -14.43 -6.69
C ASN A 220 0.18 -12.91 -6.81
N TRP A 221 0.69 -12.11 -5.87
CA TRP A 221 0.49 -10.67 -5.86
C TRP A 221 0.85 -9.98 -7.17
N ASN A 222 2.06 -10.25 -7.68
CA ASN A 222 2.51 -9.64 -8.92
C ASN A 222 1.68 -10.08 -10.13
N HIS A 223 1.29 -11.35 -10.19
CA HIS A 223 0.42 -11.87 -11.25
C HIS A 223 -0.94 -11.16 -11.27
N VAL A 224 -1.59 -11.02 -10.12
CA VAL A 224 -2.87 -10.30 -10.01
C VAL A 224 -2.76 -8.87 -10.56
N ILE A 225 -1.71 -8.15 -10.22
CA ILE A 225 -1.50 -6.78 -10.70
C ILE A 225 -1.22 -6.75 -12.21
N GLU A 226 -0.35 -7.63 -12.69
CA GLU A 226 0.02 -7.74 -14.10
C GLU A 226 -1.19 -8.12 -14.96
N ASP A 227 -2.04 -9.05 -14.49
CA ASP A 227 -3.24 -9.47 -15.19
C ASP A 227 -4.33 -8.38 -15.22
N ILE A 228 -4.49 -7.61 -14.14
CA ILE A 228 -5.39 -6.44 -14.14
C ILE A 228 -4.95 -5.45 -15.21
N TYR A 229 -3.67 -5.10 -15.27
CA TYR A 229 -3.16 -4.17 -16.29
C TYR A 229 -3.13 -4.78 -17.70
N ALA A 230 -3.00 -6.11 -17.83
CA ALA A 230 -3.14 -6.77 -19.13
C ALA A 230 -4.59 -6.66 -19.67
N LEU A 231 -5.59 -6.73 -18.79
CA LEU A 231 -7.00 -6.55 -19.16
C LEU A 231 -7.38 -5.08 -19.38
N ASN A 232 -6.74 -4.17 -18.65
CA ASN A 232 -7.05 -2.73 -18.70
C ASN A 232 -5.80 -1.89 -18.34
N PRO A 233 -4.97 -1.55 -19.35
CA PRO A 233 -3.70 -0.86 -19.11
C PRO A 233 -3.85 0.59 -18.61
N ASP A 234 -5.01 1.22 -18.88
CA ASP A 234 -5.25 2.63 -18.57
C ASP A 234 -6.05 2.84 -17.27
N VAL A 235 -6.36 1.75 -16.54
CA VAL A 235 -7.17 1.83 -15.34
C VAL A 235 -6.45 2.55 -14.19
N GLN A 236 -7.18 3.41 -13.48
CA GLN A 236 -6.71 3.89 -12.19
C GLN A 236 -6.85 2.77 -11.16
N LEU A 237 -5.76 2.09 -10.84
CA LEU A 237 -5.74 1.04 -9.82
C LEU A 237 -5.33 1.61 -8.47
N MET A 238 -6.08 1.27 -7.43
CA MET A 238 -5.79 1.59 -6.03
C MET A 238 -5.74 0.30 -5.21
N VAL A 239 -4.66 0.09 -4.51
CA VAL A 239 -4.47 -1.07 -3.63
C VAL A 239 -4.72 -0.66 -2.20
N ILE A 240 -5.66 -1.31 -1.55
CA ILE A 240 -6.04 -1.03 -0.17
C ILE A 240 -5.10 -1.80 0.75
N GLY A 241 -4.35 -1.08 1.56
CA GLY A 241 -3.42 -1.67 2.52
C GLY A 241 -4.14 -2.46 3.60
N MET A 242 -3.48 -3.46 4.14
CA MET A 242 -3.96 -4.16 5.34
C MET A 242 -3.79 -3.27 6.57
N PHE A 243 -4.67 -3.45 7.56
CA PHE A 243 -4.73 -2.69 8.79
C PHE A 243 -4.72 -3.59 10.03
N ASP A 244 -4.33 -3.02 11.15
CA ASP A 244 -4.34 -3.71 12.44
C ASP A 244 -5.79 -3.86 12.95
N THR A 245 -6.28 -5.09 13.01
CA THR A 245 -7.64 -5.39 13.46
C THR A 245 -7.83 -5.25 14.98
N SER A 246 -6.77 -4.99 15.73
CA SER A 246 -6.84 -4.72 17.18
C SER A 246 -7.34 -3.33 17.51
N VAL A 247 -7.39 -2.41 16.54
CA VAL A 247 -7.90 -1.04 16.71
C VAL A 247 -9.41 -1.08 16.91
N LYS A 248 -9.88 -0.79 18.12
CA LYS A 248 -11.32 -0.80 18.48
C LYS A 248 -11.92 0.59 18.40
N SER A 249 -13.23 0.66 18.16
CA SER A 249 -13.97 1.90 18.25
C SER A 249 -14.12 2.34 19.73
N ASP A 250 -14.01 3.63 19.97
CA ASP A 250 -14.05 4.23 21.33
C ASP A 250 -15.51 4.44 21.81
N ASP A 251 -16.41 3.47 21.55
CA ASP A 251 -17.84 3.54 21.86
C ASP A 251 -18.13 3.21 23.35
N GLY A 252 -17.31 3.78 24.24
CA GLY A 252 -17.67 3.99 25.64
C GLY A 252 -18.40 2.85 26.35
N ALA A 253 -17.81 1.66 26.47
CA ALA A 253 -18.25 0.68 27.46
C ALA A 253 -17.11 -0.30 27.78
N THR A 254 -16.49 -0.08 28.84
CA THR A 254 -16.17 -0.84 30.05
C THR A 254 -14.83 -0.40 30.63
N ASP A 255 -14.92 0.26 31.79
CA ASP A 255 -13.84 0.43 32.74
C ASP A 255 -13.23 -0.93 33.10
N THR A 256 -12.08 -1.21 32.55
CA THR A 256 -11.09 -2.06 33.21
C THR A 256 -9.85 -1.22 33.39
N GLU A 257 -9.56 -0.86 34.65
CA GLU A 257 -8.32 -0.22 35.03
C GLU A 257 -7.13 -1.10 34.56
N GLU A 258 -6.44 -0.64 33.51
CA GLU A 258 -5.19 -1.22 33.08
C GLU A 258 -4.03 -0.29 33.26
N SER A 259 -3.06 -0.87 33.91
CA SER A 259 -1.82 -0.28 34.35
C SER A 259 -1.12 0.52 33.27
N LYS A 260 -0.93 1.81 33.53
CA LYS A 260 0.03 2.68 32.85
C LYS A 260 1.44 2.14 33.15
N ASP A 261 1.97 1.33 32.24
CA ASP A 261 3.41 1.10 32.13
C ASP A 261 3.87 1.62 30.77
N ASP A 262 4.44 2.82 30.79
CA ASP A 262 4.94 3.60 29.68
C ASP A 262 6.33 3.10 29.24
N SER A 263 6.50 1.81 29.00
CA SER A 263 7.74 1.25 28.46
C SER A 263 7.47 0.52 27.13
N GLN A 264 7.72 1.22 26.01
CA GLN A 264 7.99 0.66 24.66
C GLN A 264 7.33 -0.71 24.37
N SER A 265 6.01 -0.77 24.42
CA SER A 265 5.30 -1.96 23.90
C SER A 265 5.41 -1.92 22.37
N ILE A 266 6.21 -2.83 21.80
CA ILE A 266 6.27 -3.07 20.36
C ILE A 266 4.86 -3.50 19.97
N ASN A 267 4.15 -2.70 19.17
CA ASN A 267 2.86 -3.09 18.59
C ASN A 267 3.11 -4.16 17.52
N LEU A 268 2.99 -5.42 17.91
CA LEU A 268 3.25 -6.57 17.03
C LEU A 268 2.19 -6.71 15.94
N GLY A 269 0.95 -6.28 16.19
CA GLY A 269 -0.10 -6.24 15.17
C GLY A 269 0.32 -5.33 14.02
N GLN A 270 0.72 -4.11 14.34
CA GLN A 270 1.22 -3.16 13.34
C GLN A 270 2.48 -3.68 12.61
N MET A 271 3.39 -4.35 13.31
CA MET A 271 4.57 -4.92 12.67
C MET A 271 4.23 -6.02 11.65
N VAL A 272 3.22 -6.86 11.94
CA VAL A 272 2.71 -7.86 10.99
C VAL A 272 2.07 -7.18 9.78
N VAL A 273 1.26 -6.15 10.00
CA VAL A 273 0.65 -5.33 8.94
C VAL A 273 1.72 -4.69 8.06
N ASP A 274 2.78 -4.13 8.65
CA ASP A 274 3.88 -3.52 7.90
C ASP A 274 4.62 -4.52 7.01
N ILE A 275 4.86 -5.74 7.51
CA ILE A 275 5.47 -6.82 6.72
C ILE A 275 4.56 -7.22 5.56
N ALA A 276 3.26 -7.34 5.81
CA ALA A 276 2.29 -7.74 4.81
C ALA A 276 2.06 -6.64 3.75
N ASN A 277 2.05 -5.36 4.15
CA ASN A 277 1.92 -4.22 3.25
C ASN A 277 3.18 -3.93 2.43
N LYS A 278 4.33 -4.48 2.81
CA LYS A 278 5.59 -4.22 2.11
C LYS A 278 5.54 -4.56 0.62
N PRO A 279 5.12 -5.77 0.17
CA PRO A 279 5.02 -6.07 -1.25
C PRO A 279 4.00 -5.20 -1.99
N MET A 280 2.93 -4.78 -1.31
CA MET A 280 1.95 -3.84 -1.88
C MET A 280 2.57 -2.47 -2.12
N LYS A 281 3.37 -1.94 -1.17
CA LYS A 281 4.09 -0.67 -1.32
C LYS A 281 5.18 -0.76 -2.39
N GLU A 282 5.96 -1.85 -2.41
CA GLU A 282 6.96 -2.09 -3.46
C GLU A 282 6.32 -2.25 -4.84
N GLY A 283 5.13 -2.88 -4.91
CA GLY A 283 4.35 -3.00 -6.12
C GLY A 283 3.82 -1.65 -6.63
N ALA A 284 3.40 -0.74 -5.75
CA ALA A 284 3.02 0.62 -6.13
C ALA A 284 4.15 1.36 -6.84
N GLU A 285 5.38 1.19 -6.33
CA GLU A 285 6.57 1.74 -6.97
C GLU A 285 6.90 1.07 -8.31
N LYS A 286 6.60 -0.22 -8.46
CA LYS A 286 6.90 -1.00 -9.67
C LYS A 286 5.87 -0.80 -10.77
N TYR A 287 4.60 -0.81 -10.43
CA TYR A 287 3.49 -0.86 -11.39
C TYR A 287 2.73 0.46 -11.54
N GLY A 288 2.96 1.43 -10.64
CA GLY A 288 2.34 2.75 -10.72
C GLY A 288 0.93 2.86 -10.14
N TYR A 289 0.41 1.83 -9.48
CA TYR A 289 -0.86 1.97 -8.79
C TYR A 289 -0.73 2.81 -7.50
N ILE A 290 -1.85 3.33 -7.02
CA ILE A 290 -1.87 4.07 -5.75
C ILE A 290 -2.01 3.07 -4.59
N PHE A 291 -1.05 3.06 -3.65
CA PHE A 291 -1.21 2.36 -2.38
C PHE A 291 -1.96 3.24 -1.39
N VAL A 292 -3.09 2.75 -0.88
CA VAL A 292 -3.91 3.45 0.11
C VAL A 292 -3.57 2.93 1.51
N ASP A 293 -2.97 3.78 2.32
CA ASP A 293 -2.70 3.47 3.72
C ASP A 293 -3.99 3.59 4.54
N THR A 294 -4.40 2.50 5.15
CA THR A 294 -5.62 2.38 5.93
C THR A 294 -5.36 2.24 7.43
N THR A 295 -4.18 2.64 7.89
CA THR A 295 -3.83 2.68 9.32
C THR A 295 -4.89 3.48 10.10
N GLY A 296 -5.32 2.95 11.24
CA GLY A 296 -6.37 3.57 12.05
C GLY A 296 -7.79 3.09 11.74
N THR A 297 -7.96 2.15 10.80
CA THR A 297 -9.27 1.52 10.57
C THR A 297 -9.75 0.80 11.83
N THR A 298 -10.92 1.19 12.32
CA THR A 298 -11.54 0.58 13.51
C THR A 298 -12.27 -0.70 13.15
N CYS A 299 -12.10 -1.74 13.97
CA CYS A 299 -12.67 -3.06 13.78
C CYS A 299 -13.47 -3.51 15.01
N ASP A 300 -14.52 -4.31 14.79
CA ASP A 300 -15.21 -4.99 15.89
C ASP A 300 -14.41 -6.21 16.35
N THR A 301 -14.22 -7.18 15.46
CA THR A 301 -13.33 -8.33 15.65
C THR A 301 -12.22 -8.34 14.59
N TYR A 302 -12.57 -8.70 13.35
CA TYR A 302 -11.64 -8.77 12.21
C TYR A 302 -12.07 -7.90 11.04
N HIS A 303 -13.32 -7.44 11.03
CA HIS A 303 -13.88 -6.62 9.97
C HIS A 303 -14.04 -5.18 10.44
N PRO A 304 -13.94 -4.22 9.52
CA PRO A 304 -14.15 -2.82 9.85
C PRO A 304 -15.56 -2.56 10.40
N THR A 305 -15.63 -1.72 11.42
CA THR A 305 -16.92 -1.12 11.82
C THR A 305 -17.46 -0.22 10.71
N ALA A 306 -18.68 0.29 10.84
CA ALA A 306 -19.21 1.30 9.93
C ALA A 306 -18.29 2.54 9.85
N ALA A 307 -17.71 2.95 10.98
CA ALA A 307 -16.71 4.02 11.04
C ALA A 307 -15.40 3.61 10.35
N GLY A 308 -14.96 2.36 10.52
CA GLY A 308 -13.80 1.81 9.83
C GLY A 308 -13.97 1.79 8.31
N HIS A 309 -15.13 1.39 7.82
CA HIS A 309 -15.45 1.48 6.38
C HIS A 309 -15.45 2.92 5.87
N ARG A 310 -15.99 3.87 6.66
CA ARG A 310 -15.92 5.28 6.30
C ARG A 310 -14.49 5.77 6.24
N HIS A 311 -13.66 5.42 7.24
CA HIS A 311 -12.25 5.77 7.24
C HIS A 311 -11.52 5.26 5.99
N ILE A 312 -11.72 4.00 5.60
CA ILE A 312 -11.13 3.45 4.36
C ILE A 312 -11.59 4.25 3.14
N ALA A 313 -12.90 4.58 3.04
CA ALA A 313 -13.43 5.37 1.93
C ALA A 313 -12.80 6.76 1.88
N ASP A 314 -12.68 7.45 3.01
CA ASP A 314 -12.07 8.77 3.08
C ASP A 314 -10.59 8.70 2.65
N ARG A 315 -9.83 7.68 3.09
CA ARG A 315 -8.45 7.47 2.64
C ARG A 315 -8.33 7.22 1.13
N ILE A 316 -9.29 6.49 0.53
CA ILE A 316 -9.34 6.30 -0.93
C ILE A 316 -9.60 7.63 -1.63
N LEU A 317 -10.63 8.38 -1.19
CA LEU A 317 -11.00 9.66 -1.78
C LEU A 317 -9.88 10.70 -1.63
N ASP A 318 -9.17 10.71 -0.50
CA ASP A 318 -8.00 11.58 -0.29
C ASP A 318 -6.83 11.23 -1.22
N ALA A 319 -6.63 9.94 -1.48
CA ALA A 319 -5.53 9.47 -2.33
C ALA A 319 -5.83 9.59 -3.83
N LEU A 320 -7.11 9.67 -4.23
CA LEU A 320 -7.48 9.90 -5.64
C LEU A 320 -6.92 11.22 -6.14
N PRO A 321 -6.53 11.27 -7.41
CA PRO A 321 -6.06 12.50 -8.03
C PRO A 321 -7.13 13.61 -8.05
N ASP A 322 -6.69 14.88 -7.95
CA ASP A 322 -7.56 16.04 -8.13
C ASP A 322 -7.69 16.35 -9.63
N ALA A 323 -8.91 16.40 -10.15
CA ALA A 323 -9.17 16.73 -11.54
C ALA A 323 -8.81 18.19 -11.92
N ASN A 324 -8.54 19.02 -10.94
CA ASN A 324 -8.08 20.39 -11.15
C ASN A 324 -6.55 20.43 -11.36
N PHE A 325 -6.03 19.77 -12.42
CA PHE A 325 -4.64 19.99 -12.82
C PHE A 325 -4.50 21.46 -13.30
N PRO A 326 -3.81 22.33 -12.54
CA PRO A 326 -3.99 23.77 -12.70
C PRO A 326 -3.18 24.36 -13.86
N PHE A 327 -2.23 23.57 -14.42
CA PHE A 327 -1.23 24.14 -15.34
C PHE A 327 -1.74 24.21 -16.76
N THR A 328 -2.03 25.42 -17.23
CA THR A 328 -2.53 25.68 -18.58
C THR A 328 -1.44 25.65 -19.66
N ASP A 329 -0.19 25.61 -19.25
CA ASP A 329 1.00 25.55 -20.12
C ASP A 329 1.53 24.14 -20.34
N VAL A 330 0.82 23.12 -19.85
CA VAL A 330 1.11 21.70 -20.07
C VAL A 330 -0.03 21.08 -20.87
N ALA A 331 0.21 20.87 -22.15
CA ALA A 331 -0.79 20.29 -23.04
C ALA A 331 -1.06 18.81 -22.66
N SER A 332 -2.32 18.37 -22.70
CA SER A 332 -2.71 17.01 -22.33
C SER A 332 -2.12 15.90 -23.22
N ASP A 333 -1.70 16.26 -24.44
CA ASP A 333 -1.00 15.38 -25.39
C ASP A 333 0.54 15.49 -25.31
N SER A 334 1.06 16.24 -24.34
CA SER A 334 2.51 16.35 -24.11
C SER A 334 3.08 15.04 -23.59
N GLU A 335 4.21 14.60 -24.13
CA GLU A 335 4.97 13.47 -23.62
C GLU A 335 5.39 13.58 -22.14
N TYR A 336 5.28 14.79 -21.57
CA TYR A 336 5.60 15.08 -20.17
C TYR A 336 4.37 15.20 -19.27
N TYR A 337 3.15 15.17 -19.85
CA TYR A 337 1.93 15.46 -19.10
C TYR A 337 1.78 14.56 -17.88
N ASP A 338 1.78 13.23 -18.05
CA ASP A 338 1.59 12.28 -16.97
C ASP A 338 2.66 12.40 -15.87
N ALA A 339 3.91 12.65 -16.28
CA ALA A 339 5.00 12.82 -15.35
C ALA A 339 4.90 14.10 -14.53
N ILE A 340 4.51 15.20 -15.16
CA ILE A 340 4.32 16.51 -14.49
C ILE A 340 3.13 16.40 -13.53
N GLU A 341 2.04 15.81 -13.98
CA GLU A 341 0.85 15.57 -13.19
C GLU A 341 1.17 14.72 -11.97
N PHE A 342 1.87 13.59 -12.15
CA PHE A 342 2.33 12.73 -11.06
C PHE A 342 3.19 13.50 -10.05
N MET A 343 4.18 14.25 -10.50
CA MET A 343 5.08 15.01 -9.62
C MET A 343 4.35 16.12 -8.85
N TYR A 344 3.39 16.77 -9.49
CA TYR A 344 2.57 17.80 -8.87
C TYR A 344 1.61 17.22 -7.82
N ARG A 345 0.88 16.17 -8.16
CA ARG A 345 -0.11 15.54 -7.29
C ARG A 345 0.48 14.92 -6.03
N ASN A 346 1.69 14.40 -6.14
CA ASN A 346 2.42 13.87 -4.99
C ASN A 346 3.14 14.96 -4.18
N GLY A 347 2.95 16.23 -4.54
CA GLY A 347 3.60 17.36 -3.86
C GLY A 347 5.12 17.41 -4.04
N TYR A 348 5.66 16.67 -5.01
CA TYR A 348 7.10 16.62 -5.26
C TYR A 348 7.59 17.81 -6.07
N MET A 349 6.77 18.32 -7.00
CA MET A 349 7.07 19.53 -7.76
C MET A 349 5.85 20.46 -7.80
N ALA A 350 6.06 21.71 -7.42
CA ALA A 350 5.07 22.76 -7.56
C ALA A 350 5.18 23.46 -8.93
N GLY A 351 4.13 24.20 -9.33
CA GLY A 351 4.20 25.15 -10.43
C GLY A 351 5.15 26.30 -10.14
N THR A 352 5.46 27.08 -11.17
CA THR A 352 6.13 28.38 -11.04
C THR A 352 5.14 29.49 -10.68
N SER A 353 3.84 29.21 -10.88
CA SER A 353 2.70 29.97 -10.38
C SER A 353 1.51 29.04 -10.17
N GLU A 354 0.36 29.56 -9.75
CA GLU A 354 -0.86 28.78 -9.55
C GLU A 354 -1.35 28.08 -10.84
N THR A 355 -1.08 28.64 -12.01
CA THR A 355 -1.58 28.13 -13.32
C THR A 355 -0.48 27.78 -14.31
N GLN A 356 0.79 27.86 -13.92
CA GLN A 356 1.93 27.62 -14.81
C GLN A 356 2.91 26.65 -14.18
N PHE A 357 3.27 25.60 -14.89
CA PHE A 357 4.35 24.70 -14.52
C PHE A 357 5.69 25.15 -15.07
N SER A 358 5.68 25.86 -16.19
CA SER A 358 6.86 26.29 -16.96
C SER A 358 7.72 25.10 -17.42
N PRO A 359 7.16 24.16 -18.22
CA PRO A 359 7.80 22.89 -18.55
C PRO A 359 9.18 23.04 -19.23
N ASP A 360 9.35 24.07 -20.04
CA ASP A 360 10.58 24.37 -20.79
C ASP A 360 11.63 25.18 -20.01
N SER A 361 11.26 25.71 -18.85
CA SER A 361 12.19 26.44 -18.00
C SER A 361 13.23 25.52 -17.37
N ALA A 362 14.42 26.05 -17.12
CA ALA A 362 15.46 25.34 -16.41
C ALA A 362 15.00 24.97 -15.00
N LEU A 363 15.34 23.74 -14.55
CA LEU A 363 15.14 23.33 -13.15
C LEU A 363 16.11 24.10 -12.25
N THR A 364 15.59 24.71 -11.18
CA THR A 364 16.44 25.34 -10.17
C THR A 364 16.94 24.33 -9.12
N LYS A 365 18.04 24.65 -8.45
CA LYS A 365 18.60 23.81 -7.41
C LYS A 365 17.65 23.65 -6.21
N SER A 366 16.92 24.71 -5.85
CA SER A 366 15.86 24.62 -4.81
C SER A 366 14.75 23.67 -5.22
N ALA A 367 14.25 23.74 -6.46
CA ALA A 367 13.21 22.85 -6.97
C ALA A 367 13.67 21.38 -6.98
N LEU A 368 14.93 21.11 -7.38
CA LEU A 368 15.49 19.76 -7.34
C LEU A 368 15.49 19.19 -5.92
N VAL A 369 16.03 19.92 -4.94
CA VAL A 369 16.13 19.38 -3.58
C VAL A 369 14.79 19.25 -2.90
N GLN A 370 13.82 20.13 -3.19
CA GLN A 370 12.45 20.00 -2.70
C GLN A 370 11.79 18.71 -3.25
N ALA A 371 11.94 18.45 -4.56
CA ALA A 371 11.43 17.23 -5.16
C ALA A 371 12.04 15.98 -4.52
N LEU A 372 13.36 15.91 -4.40
CA LEU A 372 14.05 14.76 -3.80
C LEU A 372 13.73 14.59 -2.31
N TYR A 373 13.55 15.69 -1.56
CA TYR A 373 13.16 15.66 -0.16
C TYR A 373 11.74 15.12 0.02
N GLY A 374 10.77 15.58 -0.81
CA GLY A 374 9.42 15.04 -0.85
C GLY A 374 9.41 13.56 -1.21
N MET A 375 10.16 13.15 -2.22
CA MET A 375 10.30 11.75 -2.62
C MET A 375 10.92 10.86 -1.54
N ALA A 376 11.73 11.44 -0.64
CA ALA A 376 12.28 10.76 0.53
C ALA A 376 11.28 10.66 1.72
N GLY A 377 10.04 11.15 1.55
CA GLY A 377 9.04 11.20 2.62
C GLY A 377 9.23 12.35 3.60
N SER A 378 9.93 13.41 3.19
CA SER A 378 10.17 14.64 3.99
C SER A 378 10.69 14.36 5.41
N PRO A 379 11.79 13.60 5.57
CA PRO A 379 12.28 13.19 6.87
C PRO A 379 12.63 14.38 7.79
N GLU A 380 12.60 14.19 9.10
CA GLU A 380 12.99 15.20 10.07
C GLU A 380 14.45 15.62 9.86
N VAL A 381 14.70 16.92 9.91
CA VAL A 381 16.02 17.52 9.65
C VAL A 381 16.38 18.44 10.81
N ASN A 382 17.56 18.20 11.40
CA ASN A 382 18.15 19.18 12.33
C ASN A 382 18.74 20.34 11.52
N THR A 383 18.13 21.51 11.63
CA THR A 383 18.49 22.72 10.91
C THR A 383 19.50 23.60 11.67
N ASP A 384 19.85 23.28 12.92
CA ASP A 384 20.68 24.13 13.78
C ASP A 384 22.16 24.16 13.35
N ASN A 385 22.58 23.10 12.66
CA ASN A 385 24.02 22.90 12.34
C ASN A 385 24.42 23.38 10.95
N LEU A 386 23.48 23.88 10.13
CA LEU A 386 23.79 24.33 8.77
C LEU A 386 22.95 25.57 8.41
N SER A 387 23.64 26.61 7.98
CA SER A 387 23.03 27.85 7.49
C SER A 387 23.65 28.26 6.15
N PHE A 388 22.91 28.97 5.36
CA PHE A 388 23.34 29.49 4.06
C PHE A 388 23.19 30.99 4.05
N ALA A 389 24.18 31.70 3.46
CA ALA A 389 24.14 33.14 3.37
C ALA A 389 23.08 33.70 2.42
N ASP A 390 22.57 32.85 1.53
CA ASP A 390 21.62 33.17 0.45
C ASP A 390 20.30 32.38 0.52
N LEU A 391 20.06 31.66 1.59
CA LEU A 391 18.84 30.93 1.83
C LEU A 391 18.54 30.90 3.33
N ASP A 392 17.56 31.68 3.76
CA ASP A 392 17.16 31.74 5.17
C ASP A 392 16.11 30.69 5.56
N SER A 393 15.92 30.54 6.87
CA SER A 393 15.04 29.51 7.42
C SER A 393 13.54 29.71 7.14
N SER A 394 13.11 30.89 6.68
CA SER A 394 11.73 31.15 6.27
C SER A 394 11.44 30.68 4.84
N ASN A 395 12.47 30.38 4.06
CA ASN A 395 12.31 29.89 2.70
C ASN A 395 11.82 28.42 2.73
N PRO A 396 10.73 28.09 1.98
CA PRO A 396 10.20 26.73 1.92
C PRO A 396 11.21 25.66 1.52
N ALA A 397 12.23 26.01 0.74
CA ALA A 397 13.28 25.09 0.31
C ALA A 397 14.36 24.85 1.39
N PHE A 398 14.38 25.60 2.50
CA PHE A 398 15.48 25.59 3.46
C PHE A 398 15.68 24.19 4.09
N LYS A 399 14.64 23.54 4.59
CA LYS A 399 14.71 22.19 5.16
C LYS A 399 15.24 21.18 4.15
N ALA A 400 14.72 21.23 2.91
CA ALA A 400 15.15 20.35 1.84
C ALA A 400 16.62 20.60 1.45
N ALA A 401 17.07 21.86 1.44
CA ALA A 401 18.46 22.22 1.17
C ALA A 401 19.40 21.70 2.26
N VAL A 402 19.07 21.90 3.54
CA VAL A 402 19.84 21.36 4.67
C VAL A 402 19.93 19.86 4.59
N TRP A 403 18.81 19.17 4.35
CA TRP A 403 18.77 17.73 4.19
C TRP A 403 19.66 17.24 3.04
N ALA A 404 19.51 17.83 1.87
CA ALA A 404 20.24 17.41 0.67
C ALA A 404 21.76 17.63 0.79
N VAL A 405 22.19 18.73 1.42
CA VAL A 405 23.60 19.01 1.66
C VAL A 405 24.16 18.09 2.74
N SER A 406 23.45 17.89 3.85
CA SER A 406 23.87 17.01 4.95
C SER A 406 24.02 15.55 4.51
N ASN A 407 23.17 15.09 3.58
CA ASN A 407 23.27 13.77 2.98
C ASN A 407 24.23 13.70 1.78
N GLY A 408 24.89 14.82 1.42
CA GLY A 408 25.83 14.89 0.32
C GLY A 408 25.21 14.66 -1.06
N ILE A 409 23.89 14.85 -1.21
CA ILE A 409 23.17 14.73 -2.48
C ILE A 409 23.56 15.87 -3.40
N VAL A 410 23.52 17.10 -2.88
CA VAL A 410 24.04 18.30 -3.54
C VAL A 410 25.13 18.96 -2.69
N LYS A 411 25.83 19.92 -3.27
CA LYS A 411 26.88 20.67 -2.56
C LYS A 411 26.44 22.12 -2.35
N ALA A 412 26.83 22.69 -1.23
CA ALA A 412 26.92 24.13 -0.99
C ALA A 412 28.36 24.58 -1.20
N SER A 413 28.58 25.81 -1.61
CA SER A 413 29.91 26.37 -1.86
C SER A 413 30.04 27.71 -1.16
N ASP A 414 31.17 27.93 -0.45
CA ASP A 414 31.49 29.20 0.22
C ASP A 414 30.36 29.72 1.14
N GLY A 415 29.68 28.80 1.83
CA GLY A 415 28.55 29.14 2.71
C GLY A 415 27.26 29.54 2.00
N LYS A 416 27.16 29.33 0.68
CA LYS A 416 25.98 29.60 -0.15
C LYS A 416 25.40 28.33 -0.69
N PHE A 417 24.05 28.28 -0.77
CA PHE A 417 23.32 27.20 -1.38
C PHE A 417 23.07 27.44 -2.87
N GLU A 418 22.91 28.68 -3.28
CA GLU A 418 22.57 29.11 -4.65
C GLU A 418 21.21 28.53 -5.11
N PRO A 419 20.10 28.86 -4.41
CA PRO A 419 18.80 28.24 -4.61
C PRO A 419 18.24 28.36 -6.03
N ASP A 420 18.50 29.48 -6.69
CA ASP A 420 18.00 29.81 -8.03
C ASP A 420 18.96 29.42 -9.16
N SER A 421 20.11 28.81 -8.82
CA SER A 421 21.03 28.32 -9.86
C SER A 421 20.39 27.20 -10.68
N GLU A 422 20.59 27.27 -11.99
CA GLU A 422 20.10 26.24 -12.91
C GLU A 422 20.88 24.93 -12.73
N VAL A 423 20.14 23.81 -12.70
CA VAL A 423 20.72 22.47 -12.57
C VAL A 423 21.17 21.95 -13.92
N SER A 424 22.44 21.68 -14.09
CA SER A 424 22.91 21.03 -15.31
C SER A 424 22.45 19.56 -15.38
N VAL A 425 22.38 19.00 -16.61
CA VAL A 425 22.11 17.57 -16.83
C VAL A 425 23.08 16.70 -16.02
N ALA A 426 24.34 17.07 -15.91
CA ALA A 426 25.35 16.34 -15.17
C ALA A 426 25.11 16.40 -13.64
N ASP A 427 24.77 17.59 -13.11
CA ASP A 427 24.49 17.75 -11.68
C ASP A 427 23.22 17.06 -11.28
N PHE A 428 22.17 17.08 -12.14
CA PHE A 428 20.95 16.29 -11.94
C PHE A 428 21.27 14.79 -11.85
N GLY A 429 21.96 14.24 -12.84
CA GLY A 429 22.36 12.83 -12.85
C GLY A 429 23.16 12.43 -11.62
N LEU A 430 24.10 13.29 -11.19
CA LEU A 430 24.91 13.07 -9.99
C LEU A 430 24.08 13.13 -8.71
N ALA A 431 23.12 14.05 -8.62
CA ALA A 431 22.19 14.15 -7.50
C ALA A 431 21.32 12.90 -7.39
N MET A 432 20.81 12.40 -8.51
CA MET A 432 20.00 11.18 -8.58
C MET A 432 20.79 9.94 -8.13
N ILE A 433 22.02 9.78 -8.59
CA ILE A 433 22.91 8.68 -8.16
C ILE A 433 23.14 8.73 -6.65
N ARG A 434 23.41 9.91 -6.10
CA ARG A 434 23.66 10.09 -4.67
C ARG A 434 22.41 9.88 -3.85
N PHE A 435 21.26 10.37 -4.32
CA PHE A 435 19.96 10.13 -3.71
C PHE A 435 19.68 8.63 -3.62
N SER A 436 19.76 7.93 -4.74
CA SER A 436 19.56 6.48 -4.80
C SER A 436 20.48 5.69 -3.88
N ALA A 437 21.75 6.10 -3.77
CA ALA A 437 22.73 5.42 -2.93
C ALA A 437 22.58 5.71 -1.42
N LYS A 438 22.02 6.87 -1.05
CA LYS A 438 21.99 7.35 0.35
C LYS A 438 20.64 7.16 1.02
N VAL A 439 19.57 7.34 0.27
CA VAL A 439 18.20 7.39 0.81
C VAL A 439 17.45 6.09 0.55
N ASP A 440 17.70 5.46 -0.58
CA ASP A 440 16.99 4.28 -1.02
C ASP A 440 18.00 3.22 -1.53
N PHE A 441 18.76 2.65 -0.58
CA PHE A 441 19.83 1.71 -0.91
C PHE A 441 19.26 0.39 -1.48
N ASN A 442 18.81 0.47 -2.72
CA ASN A 442 18.47 -0.69 -3.54
C ASN A 442 19.46 -0.77 -4.70
N LEU A 443 20.29 -1.81 -4.70
CA LEU A 443 21.37 -1.97 -5.70
C LEU A 443 20.83 -1.95 -7.14
N LYS A 444 19.63 -2.51 -7.38
CA LYS A 444 18.98 -2.49 -8.70
C LYS A 444 18.62 -1.07 -9.11
N ARG A 445 18.08 -0.26 -8.19
CA ARG A 445 17.77 1.16 -8.44
C ARG A 445 19.03 1.99 -8.66
N VAL A 446 20.09 1.77 -7.87
CA VAL A 446 21.38 2.45 -8.08
C VAL A 446 21.91 2.17 -9.50
N VAL A 447 21.97 0.90 -9.92
CA VAL A 447 22.45 0.51 -11.26
C VAL A 447 21.59 1.15 -12.34
N LYS A 448 20.26 1.16 -12.17
CA LYS A 448 19.33 1.75 -13.13
C LYS A 448 19.45 3.26 -13.19
N THR A 449 19.60 3.93 -12.04
CA THR A 449 19.84 5.38 -11.96
C THR A 449 21.15 5.78 -12.67
N VAL A 450 22.21 4.99 -12.51
CA VAL A 450 23.45 5.18 -13.27
C VAL A 450 23.20 5.03 -14.77
N SER A 451 22.49 3.99 -15.19
CA SER A 451 22.13 3.76 -16.60
C SER A 451 21.25 4.91 -17.15
N MET A 452 20.24 5.34 -16.40
CA MET A 452 19.38 6.47 -16.76
C MET A 452 20.18 7.77 -16.90
N SER A 453 21.08 8.05 -15.97
CA SER A 453 21.93 9.24 -16.01
C SER A 453 22.90 9.20 -17.18
N PHE A 454 23.42 8.02 -17.51
CA PHE A 454 24.27 7.82 -18.67
C PHE A 454 23.50 8.00 -19.99
N ASN A 455 22.27 7.45 -20.08
CA ASN A 455 21.40 7.66 -21.24
C ASN A 455 21.02 9.11 -21.42
N LEU A 456 20.70 9.82 -20.34
CA LEU A 456 20.42 11.25 -20.36
C LEU A 456 21.62 12.05 -20.91
N ALA A 457 22.84 11.67 -20.54
CA ALA A 457 24.07 12.25 -21.10
C ALA A 457 24.26 11.93 -22.58
N LEU A 458 23.93 10.71 -23.03
CA LEU A 458 23.95 10.27 -24.42
C LEU A 458 22.91 11.00 -25.29
N GLU A 459 21.67 11.11 -24.82
CA GLU A 459 20.56 11.83 -25.47
C GLU A 459 20.98 13.29 -25.75
N ASN A 460 21.76 13.87 -24.83
CA ASN A 460 22.30 15.23 -24.97
C ASN A 460 23.68 15.27 -25.69
N LYS A 461 24.06 14.22 -26.46
CA LYS A 461 25.24 14.14 -27.37
C LYS A 461 26.57 14.47 -26.70
N PHE A 462 26.81 14.09 -25.44
CA PHE A 462 28.03 14.36 -24.66
C PHE A 462 28.54 15.81 -24.65
N MET A 463 28.23 16.59 -25.67
CA MET A 463 28.68 17.98 -25.81
C MET A 463 27.87 18.96 -24.94
N ILE A 464 26.76 18.52 -24.30
CA ILE A 464 25.80 19.36 -23.63
C ILE A 464 25.65 18.98 -22.13
N ILE A 465 26.63 18.34 -21.53
CA ILE A 465 26.63 18.01 -20.09
C ILE A 465 26.45 19.26 -19.19
N LYS A 466 26.83 20.42 -19.70
CA LYS A 466 26.63 21.73 -19.04
C LYS A 466 25.29 22.39 -19.34
N ARG A 467 24.46 21.82 -20.22
CA ARG A 467 23.13 22.34 -20.49
C ARG A 467 22.25 22.13 -19.27
N SER A 468 21.43 23.12 -18.96
CA SER A 468 20.43 23.02 -17.91
C SER A 468 19.35 21.98 -18.31
N ILE A 469 18.95 21.15 -17.36
CA ILE A 469 17.79 20.25 -17.52
C ILE A 469 16.52 21.07 -17.39
N THR A 470 15.52 20.83 -18.24
CA THR A 470 14.22 21.49 -18.09
C THR A 470 13.40 20.87 -16.97
N ARG A 471 12.40 21.62 -16.47
CA ARG A 471 11.49 21.16 -15.43
C ARG A 471 10.69 19.94 -15.89
N ALA A 472 10.25 19.90 -17.16
CA ALA A 472 9.55 18.77 -17.75
C ALA A 472 10.43 17.52 -17.84
N GLN A 473 11.66 17.67 -18.34
CA GLN A 473 12.63 16.57 -18.39
C GLN A 473 12.94 16.03 -16.99
N ALA A 474 13.11 16.90 -16.01
CA ALA A 474 13.32 16.50 -14.63
C ALA A 474 12.11 15.75 -14.06
N ALA A 475 10.89 16.25 -14.27
CA ALA A 475 9.66 15.58 -13.85
C ALA A 475 9.58 14.16 -14.42
N GLN A 476 9.83 13.98 -15.73
CA GLN A 476 9.84 12.67 -16.37
C GLN A 476 10.88 11.70 -15.76
N LYS A 477 12.10 12.19 -15.50
CA LYS A 477 13.15 11.33 -14.90
C LYS A 477 12.89 11.00 -13.43
N LEU A 478 12.35 11.95 -12.67
CA LEU A 478 11.97 11.75 -11.25
C LEU A 478 10.74 10.83 -11.12
N ALA A 479 9.71 11.04 -11.93
CA ALA A 479 8.56 10.13 -11.99
C ALA A 479 9.01 8.72 -12.37
N GLY A 480 9.81 8.58 -13.44
CA GLY A 480 10.38 7.31 -13.86
C GLY A 480 11.24 6.62 -12.80
N TYR A 481 11.89 7.37 -11.91
CA TYR A 481 12.62 6.79 -10.78
C TYR A 481 11.68 6.09 -9.78
N ARG A 482 10.46 6.62 -9.58
CA ARG A 482 9.46 6.04 -8.68
C ARG A 482 8.83 4.77 -9.25
N TYR A 483 8.68 4.67 -10.57
CA TYR A 483 8.10 3.49 -11.25
C TYR A 483 9.08 2.29 -11.34
N TYR A 484 10.28 2.41 -10.81
CA TYR A 484 11.30 1.37 -10.86
C TYR A 484 11.87 1.04 -9.47
#